data_9c2b824a4dd109fcb6d96e1c380fc2a5
#
_entry.id   9c2b824a4dd109fcb6d96e1c380fc2a5
#
_cell.length_a   1.000
_cell.length_b   1.000
_cell.length_c   1.000
_cell.angle_alpha   90.00
_cell.angle_beta   90.00
_cell.angle_gamma   90.00
#
_symmetry.space_group_name_H-M   'P 1'
#
loop_
_entity.id
_entity.type
_entity.pdbx_description
1 polymer ?
#
loop_
_entity_poly.entity_id
_entity_poly.type
_entity_poly.pdbx_seq_one_letter_code
_entity_poly.pdbx_strand_id
1 'polypeptide(L)'
;MKIKNVKFYKAAYVPEDIPSTPYNEVAFVGRSNVGKSSLLNTLANNFKLARVSSEPGKTRSINFYLVDGKFFLVDLPGYGFAKVPLKEQRRWRELIEGYLKGRDRLKGIFLLVDSRVGPTEKDIQMKEWLEFYGIPYVVVATKVDKLKRSERQGLEKRILGKLGSDVDVIPFSSKTREGRDKLLKKLRELLSG
;
A
#
# COMPACT_ATOMS: atom_id res chain seq x y z
N MET A 1 0.51 7.02 17.74
CA MET A 1 0.58 8.11 16.73
C MET A 1 -0.82 8.67 16.52
N LYS A 2 -0.93 9.97 16.46
CA LYS A 2 -2.19 10.65 16.15
C LYS A 2 -1.98 11.53 14.92
N ILE A 3 -2.72 11.24 13.86
CA ILE A 3 -2.69 12.02 12.62
C ILE A 3 -3.77 13.10 12.71
N LYS A 4 -3.38 14.36 12.54
CA LYS A 4 -4.29 15.52 12.66
C LYS A 4 -4.69 16.08 11.30
N ASN A 5 -3.73 16.20 10.38
CA ASN A 5 -3.96 16.86 9.10
C ASN A 5 -3.23 16.11 7.99
N VAL A 6 -3.96 15.75 6.95
CA VAL A 6 -3.41 15.10 5.76
C VAL A 6 -3.81 15.92 4.54
N LYS A 7 -2.82 16.30 3.73
CA LYS A 7 -3.03 17.10 2.52
C LYS A 7 -2.46 16.40 1.31
N PHE A 8 -3.20 16.41 0.21
CA PHE A 8 -2.65 16.02 -1.07
C PHE A 8 -1.50 16.97 -1.45
N TYR A 9 -0.38 16.41 -1.84
CA TYR A 9 0.83 17.17 -2.18
C TYR A 9 1.10 17.14 -3.68
N LYS A 10 1.20 15.96 -4.27
CA LYS A 10 1.51 15.81 -5.70
C LYS A 10 1.08 14.45 -6.24
N ALA A 11 0.71 14.42 -7.52
CA ALA A 11 0.53 13.20 -8.29
C ALA A 11 1.67 13.09 -9.31
N ALA A 12 2.36 11.96 -9.34
CA ALA A 12 3.41 11.68 -10.31
C ALA A 12 2.92 10.64 -11.30
N TYR A 13 2.90 11.01 -12.58
CA TYR A 13 2.46 10.15 -13.69
C TYR A 13 3.63 9.49 -14.42
N VAL A 14 4.81 10.11 -14.34
CA VAL A 14 6.06 9.63 -14.93
C VAL A 14 7.17 9.75 -13.89
N PRO A 15 8.29 9.01 -14.03
CA PRO A 15 9.37 9.07 -13.02
C PRO A 15 9.91 10.48 -12.78
N GLU A 16 9.93 11.32 -13.79
CA GLU A 16 10.44 12.70 -13.70
C GLU A 16 9.58 13.58 -12.78
N ASP A 17 8.31 13.22 -12.57
CA ASP A 17 7.39 13.94 -11.68
C ASP A 17 7.61 13.62 -10.21
N ILE A 18 8.33 12.55 -9.88
CA ILE A 18 8.52 12.11 -8.50
C ILE A 18 9.31 13.16 -7.73
N PRO A 19 8.73 13.74 -6.65
CA PRO A 19 9.39 14.83 -5.96
C PRO A 19 10.57 14.36 -5.12
N SER A 20 11.60 15.20 -5.02
CA SER A 20 12.67 15.04 -4.04
C SER A 20 12.34 15.96 -2.86
N THR A 21 12.20 15.37 -1.68
CA THR A 21 11.79 16.13 -0.47
C THR A 21 12.63 15.70 0.73
N PRO A 22 12.66 16.52 1.80
CA PRO A 22 13.34 16.14 3.04
C PRO A 22 12.52 15.22 3.93
N TYR A 23 11.29 14.86 3.53
CA TYR A 23 10.38 14.08 4.37
C TYR A 23 10.56 12.58 4.16
N ASN A 24 10.51 11.84 5.27
CA ASN A 24 10.44 10.39 5.21
C ASN A 24 9.07 9.95 4.69
N GLU A 25 9.00 8.78 4.07
CA GLU A 25 7.78 8.27 3.47
C GLU A 25 7.58 6.80 3.77
N VAL A 26 6.30 6.43 3.82
CA VAL A 26 5.85 5.05 3.85
C VAL A 26 4.82 4.91 2.73
N ALA A 27 4.99 3.89 1.91
CA ALA A 27 4.13 3.69 0.75
C ALA A 27 3.17 2.53 0.94
N PHE A 28 2.13 2.53 0.12
CA PHE A 28 1.06 1.54 0.12
C PHE A 28 0.92 0.98 -1.30
N VAL A 29 0.91 -0.33 -1.42
CA VAL A 29 0.79 -1.00 -2.72
C VAL A 29 -0.12 -2.22 -2.61
N GLY A 30 -0.74 -2.59 -3.69
CA GLY A 30 -1.60 -3.76 -3.74
C GLY A 30 -2.32 -3.86 -5.07
N ARG A 31 -3.05 -4.95 -5.24
CA ARG A 31 -3.88 -5.15 -6.42
C ARG A 31 -4.96 -4.09 -6.49
N SER A 32 -5.40 -3.83 -7.71
CA SER A 32 -6.59 -3.03 -7.93
C SER A 32 -7.76 -3.56 -7.11
N ASN A 33 -8.51 -2.66 -6.48
CA ASN A 33 -9.68 -2.97 -5.63
C ASN A 33 -9.37 -3.78 -4.37
N VAL A 34 -8.13 -3.82 -3.93
CA VAL A 34 -7.74 -4.50 -2.68
C VAL A 34 -8.24 -3.77 -1.43
N GLY A 35 -8.63 -2.50 -1.56
CA GLY A 35 -9.07 -1.66 -0.44
C GLY A 35 -8.03 -0.62 -0.03
N LYS A 36 -7.09 -0.28 -0.89
CA LYS A 36 -5.99 0.64 -0.59
C LYS A 36 -6.49 2.06 -0.31
N SER A 37 -7.37 2.60 -1.16
CA SER A 37 -7.95 3.94 -0.95
C SER A 37 -8.76 4.01 0.34
N SER A 38 -9.56 2.97 0.62
CA SER A 38 -10.35 2.90 1.86
C SER A 38 -9.44 2.83 3.09
N LEU A 39 -8.33 2.12 3.00
CA LEU A 39 -7.35 2.05 4.09
C LEU A 39 -6.72 3.42 4.34
N LEU A 40 -6.27 4.10 3.29
CA LEU A 40 -5.67 5.43 3.41
C LEU A 40 -6.64 6.43 4.01
N ASN A 41 -7.90 6.40 3.58
CA ASN A 41 -8.96 7.26 4.14
C ASN A 41 -9.20 6.95 5.63
N THR A 42 -9.15 5.68 6.01
CA THR A 42 -9.31 5.26 7.41
C THR A 42 -8.13 5.73 8.26
N LEU A 43 -6.91 5.60 7.77
CA LEU A 43 -5.72 6.08 8.48
C LEU A 43 -5.76 7.58 8.69
N ALA A 44 -6.12 8.31 7.65
CA ALA A 44 -6.20 9.77 7.67
C ALA A 44 -7.43 10.29 8.41
N ASN A 45 -8.37 9.43 8.74
CA ASN A 45 -9.67 9.79 9.28
C ASN A 45 -10.39 10.83 8.38
N ASN A 46 -10.29 10.63 7.07
CA ASN A 46 -10.83 11.52 6.04
C ASN A 46 -11.33 10.68 4.86
N PHE A 47 -12.64 10.56 4.74
CA PHE A 47 -13.29 9.69 3.74
C PHE A 47 -13.15 10.17 2.30
N LYS A 48 -12.62 11.37 2.09
CA LYS A 48 -12.48 11.96 0.76
C LYS A 48 -11.03 12.15 0.33
N LEU A 49 -10.07 11.73 1.14
CA LEU A 49 -8.66 11.94 0.86
C LEU A 49 -8.23 11.23 -0.41
N ALA A 50 -8.41 9.91 -0.46
CA ALA A 50 -8.09 9.10 -1.61
C ALA A 50 -9.38 8.67 -2.30
N ARG A 51 -9.44 8.80 -3.63
CA ARG A 51 -10.59 8.37 -4.39
C ARG A 51 -10.70 6.87 -4.41
N VAL A 52 -11.85 6.36 -3.96
CA VAL A 52 -12.23 4.98 -4.19
C VAL A 52 -12.76 4.90 -5.62
N SER A 53 -11.95 4.40 -6.55
CA SER A 53 -12.35 4.22 -7.93
C SER A 53 -12.81 2.79 -8.16
N SER A 54 -14.01 2.64 -8.74
CA SER A 54 -14.52 1.35 -9.21
C SER A 54 -14.06 1.04 -10.65
N GLU A 55 -13.45 2.02 -11.32
CA GLU A 55 -13.03 1.86 -12.71
C GLU A 55 -11.53 1.51 -12.80
N PRO A 56 -11.21 0.26 -13.18
CA PRO A 56 -9.83 -0.18 -13.32
C PRO A 56 -9.07 0.60 -14.39
N GLY A 57 -7.86 1.02 -14.08
CA GLY A 57 -6.93 1.57 -15.08
C GLY A 57 -7.06 3.04 -15.41
N LYS A 58 -7.95 3.79 -14.74
CA LYS A 58 -8.13 5.22 -15.05
C LYS A 58 -7.10 6.15 -14.45
N THR A 59 -6.51 5.84 -13.31
CA THR A 59 -5.56 6.73 -12.65
C THR A 59 -4.33 5.97 -12.25
N ARG A 60 -3.24 6.19 -12.95
CA ARG A 60 -1.98 5.50 -12.73
C ARG A 60 -0.91 6.48 -12.33
N SER A 61 -1.16 7.14 -11.21
CA SER A 61 -0.19 8.04 -10.61
C SER A 61 0.24 7.52 -9.26
N ILE A 62 1.42 7.97 -8.85
CA ILE A 62 1.84 7.89 -7.46
C ILE A 62 1.31 9.14 -6.79
N ASN A 63 0.54 8.99 -5.72
CA ASN A 63 -0.04 10.12 -5.01
C ASN A 63 0.65 10.31 -3.66
N PHE A 64 1.14 11.52 -3.45
CA PHE A 64 1.86 11.90 -2.24
C PHE A 64 0.93 12.71 -1.34
N TYR A 65 0.75 12.25 -0.10
CA TYR A 65 -0.05 12.93 0.92
C TYR A 65 0.84 13.33 2.08
N LEU A 66 0.92 14.63 2.35
CA LEU A 66 1.72 15.15 3.44
C LEU A 66 0.93 15.09 4.75
N VAL A 67 1.49 14.45 5.76
CA VAL A 67 0.86 14.26 7.07
C VAL A 67 1.51 15.17 8.09
N ASP A 68 0.72 16.06 8.66
CA ASP A 68 1.13 16.99 9.74
C ASP A 68 2.41 17.78 9.44
N GLY A 69 2.71 18.00 8.17
CA GLY A 69 3.94 18.63 7.74
C GLY A 69 5.22 17.88 8.11
N LYS A 70 5.12 16.56 8.35
CA LYS A 70 6.22 15.77 8.91
C LYS A 70 6.68 14.61 8.04
N PHE A 71 5.76 13.94 7.36
CA PHE A 71 6.09 12.77 6.54
C PHE A 71 5.03 12.57 5.46
N PHE A 72 5.33 11.70 4.49
CA PHE A 72 4.40 11.35 3.43
C PHE A 72 3.80 9.96 3.62
N LEU A 73 2.51 9.84 3.35
CA LEU A 73 1.88 8.60 2.95
C LEU A 73 1.87 8.60 1.43
N VAL A 74 2.38 7.55 0.81
CA VAL A 74 2.52 7.48 -0.64
C VAL A 74 1.66 6.36 -1.19
N ASP A 75 0.71 6.71 -2.03
CA ASP A 75 -0.21 5.77 -2.67
C ASP A 75 0.35 5.37 -4.02
N LEU A 76 0.83 4.13 -4.12
CA LEU A 76 1.35 3.59 -5.37
C LEU A 76 0.20 3.06 -6.24
N PRO A 77 0.30 3.18 -7.57
CA PRO A 77 -0.76 2.69 -8.44
C PRO A 77 -0.95 1.19 -8.33
N GLY A 78 -2.19 0.74 -8.31
CA GLY A 78 -2.54 -0.67 -8.20
C GLY A 78 -2.10 -1.50 -9.41
N TYR A 79 -2.06 -2.81 -9.23
CA TYR A 79 -1.68 -3.76 -10.29
C TYR A 79 -2.72 -4.88 -10.42
N GLY A 80 -2.51 -5.80 -11.37
CA GLY A 80 -3.33 -7.01 -11.51
C GLY A 80 -4.64 -6.83 -12.26
N PHE A 81 -4.74 -5.80 -13.11
CA PHE A 81 -5.89 -5.65 -14.00
C PHE A 81 -5.87 -6.72 -15.09
N ALA A 82 -7.03 -7.36 -15.35
CA ALA A 82 -7.13 -8.48 -16.28
C ALA A 82 -6.89 -8.09 -17.75
N LYS A 83 -7.15 -6.83 -18.13
CA LYS A 83 -7.05 -6.36 -19.51
C LYS A 83 -6.34 -5.02 -19.58
N VAL A 84 -5.04 -5.03 -19.32
CA VAL A 84 -4.23 -3.83 -19.43
C VAL A 84 -3.33 -3.94 -20.65
N PRO A 85 -3.34 -2.97 -21.58
CA PRO A 85 -2.42 -2.97 -22.71
C PRO A 85 -0.96 -3.04 -22.24
N LEU A 86 -0.12 -3.71 -22.99
CA LEU A 86 1.31 -3.86 -22.68
C LEU A 86 2.00 -2.51 -22.44
N LYS A 87 1.61 -1.50 -23.20
CA LYS A 87 2.13 -0.15 -23.07
C LYS A 87 1.87 0.43 -21.66
N GLU A 88 0.66 0.19 -21.14
CA GLU A 88 0.29 0.65 -19.81
C GLU A 88 0.99 -0.15 -18.71
N GLN A 89 1.21 -1.43 -18.92
CA GLN A 89 1.97 -2.28 -18.00
C GLN A 89 3.43 -1.79 -17.89
N ARG A 90 4.04 -1.43 -19.01
CA ARG A 90 5.40 -0.87 -19.03
C ARG A 90 5.48 0.46 -18.31
N ARG A 91 4.51 1.35 -18.53
CA ARG A 91 4.43 2.65 -17.85
C ARG A 91 4.32 2.46 -16.35
N TRP A 92 3.45 1.55 -15.92
CA TRP A 92 3.30 1.21 -14.51
C TRP A 92 4.64 0.75 -13.92
N ARG A 93 5.29 -0.18 -14.61
CA ARG A 93 6.58 -0.74 -14.17
C ARG A 93 7.65 0.34 -14.07
N GLU A 94 7.79 1.16 -15.08
CA GLU A 94 8.78 2.25 -15.09
C GLU A 94 8.54 3.24 -13.97
N LEU A 95 7.29 3.58 -13.72
CA LEU A 95 6.92 4.51 -12.65
C LEU A 95 7.24 3.93 -11.27
N ILE A 96 6.83 2.71 -11.00
CA ILE A 96 7.10 2.04 -9.72
C ILE A 96 8.60 1.84 -9.53
N GLU A 97 9.29 1.37 -10.54
CA GLU A 97 10.74 1.14 -10.48
C GLU A 97 11.48 2.45 -10.22
N GLY A 98 11.09 3.52 -10.89
CA GLY A 98 11.64 4.86 -10.67
C GLY A 98 11.40 5.37 -9.26
N TYR A 99 10.31 4.97 -8.63
CA TYR A 99 10.02 5.32 -7.25
C TYR A 99 10.85 4.48 -6.26
N LEU A 100 10.93 3.18 -6.46
CA LEU A 100 11.57 2.26 -5.51
C LEU A 100 13.10 2.36 -5.52
N LYS A 101 13.68 2.61 -6.68
CA LYS A 101 15.13 2.52 -6.88
C LYS A 101 15.85 3.70 -6.21
N GLY A 102 16.71 3.39 -5.23
CA GLY A 102 17.57 4.38 -4.61
C GLY A 102 16.86 5.48 -3.84
N ARG A 103 15.65 5.20 -3.33
CA ARG A 103 14.88 6.23 -2.61
C ARG A 103 15.14 6.15 -1.11
N ASP A 104 16.10 6.95 -0.65
CA ASP A 104 16.55 6.95 0.75
C ASP A 104 15.45 7.34 1.75
N ARG A 105 14.50 8.15 1.33
CA ARG A 105 13.41 8.61 2.20
C ARG A 105 12.30 7.59 2.38
N LEU A 106 12.25 6.56 1.52
CA LEU A 106 11.26 5.48 1.64
C LEU A 106 11.69 4.53 2.78
N LYS A 107 10.92 4.53 3.85
CA LYS A 107 11.24 3.79 5.09
C LYS A 107 10.58 2.42 5.16
N GLY A 108 9.56 2.20 4.37
CA GLY A 108 8.89 0.91 4.32
C GLY A 108 7.63 0.96 3.47
N ILE A 109 7.08 -0.21 3.22
CA ILE A 109 5.89 -0.36 2.39
C ILE A 109 4.89 -1.28 3.08
N PHE A 110 3.62 -0.90 3.02
CA PHE A 110 2.52 -1.79 3.35
C PHE A 110 2.03 -2.45 2.06
N LEU A 111 2.19 -3.77 1.98
CA LEU A 111 1.69 -4.59 0.88
C LEU A 111 0.31 -5.12 1.26
N LEU A 112 -0.72 -4.64 0.57
CA LEU A 112 -2.11 -4.99 0.85
C LEU A 112 -2.51 -6.24 0.07
N VAL A 113 -3.11 -7.18 0.79
CA VAL A 113 -3.62 -8.44 0.24
C VAL A 113 -5.08 -8.58 0.65
N ASP A 114 -5.97 -8.89 -0.29
CA ASP A 114 -7.37 -9.16 0.02
C ASP A 114 -7.45 -10.48 0.81
N SER A 115 -7.92 -10.43 2.04
CA SER A 115 -7.93 -11.59 2.93
C SER A 115 -8.84 -12.73 2.46
N ARG A 116 -9.84 -12.42 1.61
CA ARG A 116 -10.76 -13.44 1.08
C ARG A 116 -10.10 -14.29 0.00
N VAL A 117 -9.22 -13.68 -0.78
CA VAL A 117 -8.56 -14.32 -1.93
C VAL A 117 -7.20 -14.85 -1.53
N GLY A 118 -6.49 -14.14 -0.67
CA GLY A 118 -5.10 -14.39 -0.34
C GLY A 118 -4.14 -13.83 -1.39
N PRO A 119 -2.83 -14.02 -1.21
CA PRO A 119 -1.84 -13.52 -2.15
C PRO A 119 -1.98 -14.15 -3.52
N THR A 120 -1.89 -13.34 -4.56
CA THR A 120 -1.86 -13.77 -5.96
C THR A 120 -0.43 -13.77 -6.47
N GLU A 121 -0.22 -14.28 -7.69
CA GLU A 121 1.10 -14.24 -8.33
C GLU A 121 1.64 -12.82 -8.45
N LYS A 122 0.77 -11.84 -8.72
CA LYS A 122 1.17 -10.43 -8.79
C LYS A 122 1.64 -9.89 -7.44
N ASP A 123 1.00 -10.32 -6.37
CA ASP A 123 1.43 -9.97 -5.01
C ASP A 123 2.81 -10.58 -4.70
N ILE A 124 3.04 -11.81 -5.11
CA ILE A 124 4.33 -12.49 -4.96
C ILE A 124 5.42 -11.76 -5.74
N GLN A 125 5.14 -11.37 -6.99
CA GLN A 125 6.08 -10.59 -7.80
C GLN A 125 6.41 -9.25 -7.14
N MET A 126 5.40 -8.57 -6.60
CA MET A 126 5.63 -7.31 -5.90
C MET A 126 6.50 -7.50 -4.66
N LYS A 127 6.23 -8.55 -3.88
CA LYS A 127 7.05 -8.92 -2.72
C LYS A 127 8.51 -9.13 -3.15
N GLU A 128 8.74 -9.86 -4.24
CA GLU A 128 10.08 -10.11 -4.76
C GLU A 128 10.80 -8.81 -5.16
N TRP A 129 10.07 -7.85 -5.74
CA TRP A 129 10.62 -6.54 -6.05
C TRP A 129 11.06 -5.79 -4.80
N LEU A 130 10.21 -5.78 -3.77
CA LEU A 130 10.54 -5.13 -2.50
C LEU A 130 11.79 -5.74 -1.87
N GLU A 131 11.90 -7.05 -1.90
CA GLU A 131 13.08 -7.76 -1.39
C GLU A 131 14.32 -7.47 -2.24
N PHE A 132 14.16 -7.42 -3.55
CA PHE A 132 15.26 -7.09 -4.47
C PHE A 132 15.84 -5.69 -4.18
N TYR A 133 14.97 -4.71 -3.95
CA TYR A 133 15.41 -3.34 -3.64
C TYR A 133 15.75 -3.14 -2.15
N GLY A 134 15.65 -4.18 -1.33
CA GLY A 134 15.96 -4.10 0.10
C GLY A 134 15.01 -3.22 0.90
N ILE A 135 13.76 -3.11 0.48
CA ILE A 135 12.78 -2.24 1.13
C ILE A 135 12.02 -3.03 2.19
N PRO A 136 12.03 -2.58 3.46
CA PRO A 136 11.23 -3.21 4.50
C PRO A 136 9.75 -3.16 4.15
N TYR A 137 9.02 -4.25 4.39
CA TYR A 137 7.58 -4.25 4.13
C TYR A 137 6.82 -5.04 5.19
N VAL A 138 5.54 -4.72 5.30
CA VAL A 138 4.57 -5.37 6.18
C VAL A 138 3.36 -5.71 5.34
N VAL A 139 2.77 -6.85 5.56
CA VAL A 139 1.55 -7.25 4.85
C VAL A 139 0.32 -6.78 5.62
N VAL A 140 -0.64 -6.21 4.91
CA VAL A 140 -1.94 -5.87 5.47
C VAL A 140 -2.98 -6.75 4.81
N ALA A 141 -3.66 -7.57 5.62
CA ALA A 141 -4.75 -8.41 5.14
C ALA A 141 -6.05 -7.61 5.24
N THR A 142 -6.56 -7.13 4.10
CA THR A 142 -7.74 -6.26 4.06
C THR A 142 -9.05 -7.03 4.07
N LYS A 143 -10.14 -6.32 4.37
CA LYS A 143 -11.51 -6.84 4.29
C LYS A 143 -11.78 -8.03 5.21
N VAL A 144 -11.13 -8.05 6.37
CA VAL A 144 -11.30 -9.16 7.32
C VAL A 144 -12.70 -9.24 7.91
N ASP A 145 -13.46 -8.14 7.85
CA ASP A 145 -14.88 -8.12 8.24
C ASP A 145 -15.75 -9.04 7.38
N LYS A 146 -15.28 -9.39 6.21
CA LYS A 146 -16.00 -10.28 5.27
C LYS A 146 -15.67 -11.77 5.47
N LEU A 147 -14.73 -12.09 6.37
CA LEU A 147 -14.35 -13.47 6.64
C LEU A 147 -15.24 -14.09 7.71
N LYS A 148 -15.53 -15.36 7.55
CA LYS A 148 -16.14 -16.17 8.60
C LYS A 148 -15.11 -16.41 9.68
N ARG A 149 -15.59 -16.72 10.91
CA ARG A 149 -14.71 -16.99 12.05
C ARG A 149 -13.71 -18.11 11.76
N SER A 150 -14.14 -19.16 11.09
CA SER A 150 -13.28 -20.28 10.70
C SER A 150 -12.20 -19.85 9.70
N GLU A 151 -12.50 -18.89 8.84
CA GLU A 151 -11.56 -18.39 7.84
C GLU A 151 -10.51 -17.46 8.47
N ARG A 152 -10.82 -16.86 9.60
CA ARG A 152 -9.88 -16.00 10.34
C ARG A 152 -8.81 -16.80 11.07
N GLN A 153 -9.13 -18.05 11.43
CA GLN A 153 -8.14 -18.91 12.08
C GLN A 153 -7.01 -19.25 11.12
N GLY A 154 -5.79 -19.02 11.56
CA GLY A 154 -4.60 -19.30 10.75
C GLY A 154 -4.44 -18.42 9.51
N LEU A 155 -5.19 -17.32 9.40
CA LEU A 155 -5.15 -16.42 8.25
C LEU A 155 -3.73 -15.91 7.98
N GLU A 156 -3.06 -15.41 9.00
CA GLU A 156 -1.71 -14.88 8.90
C GLU A 156 -0.74 -15.93 8.35
N LYS A 157 -0.78 -17.13 8.91
CA LYS A 157 0.08 -18.22 8.50
C LYS A 157 -0.17 -18.66 7.05
N ARG A 158 -1.44 -18.70 6.64
CA ARG A 158 -1.80 -19.02 5.24
C ARG A 158 -1.29 -17.97 4.27
N ILE A 159 -1.47 -16.70 4.61
CA ILE A 159 -1.00 -15.59 3.76
C ILE A 159 0.52 -15.65 3.62
N LEU A 160 1.24 -15.74 4.71
CA LEU A 160 2.71 -15.80 4.68
C LEU A 160 3.23 -17.05 3.96
N GLY A 161 2.59 -18.19 4.15
CA GLY A 161 2.95 -19.42 3.48
C GLY A 161 2.83 -19.31 1.96
N LYS A 162 1.73 -18.74 1.48
CA LYS A 162 1.50 -18.56 0.03
C LYS A 162 2.38 -17.46 -0.55
N LEU A 163 2.61 -16.40 0.19
CA LEU A 163 3.47 -15.29 -0.24
C LEU A 163 4.96 -15.69 -0.23
N GLY A 164 5.33 -16.67 0.55
CA GLY A 164 6.74 -17.06 0.71
C GLY A 164 7.51 -16.04 1.52
N SER A 165 6.93 -15.56 2.60
CA SER A 165 7.50 -14.47 3.40
C SER A 165 7.35 -14.75 4.89
N ASP A 166 8.08 -13.98 5.70
CA ASP A 166 8.18 -14.10 7.15
C ASP A 166 8.02 -12.73 7.85
N VAL A 167 7.28 -11.85 7.22
CA VAL A 167 7.06 -10.50 7.75
C VAL A 167 5.78 -10.42 8.58
N ASP A 168 5.57 -9.32 9.27
CA ASP A 168 4.36 -9.09 10.03
C ASP A 168 3.14 -8.99 9.11
N VAL A 169 2.01 -9.51 9.59
CA VAL A 169 0.71 -9.38 8.94
C VAL A 169 -0.24 -8.65 9.88
N ILE A 170 -0.88 -7.62 9.37
CA ILE A 170 -1.87 -6.85 10.12
C ILE A 170 -3.25 -7.09 9.50
N PRO A 171 -4.16 -7.79 10.21
CA PRO A 171 -5.56 -7.88 9.77
C PRO A 171 -6.21 -6.50 9.84
N PHE A 172 -6.97 -6.14 8.80
CA PHE A 172 -7.52 -4.80 8.67
C PHE A 172 -8.92 -4.82 8.05
N SER A 173 -9.78 -3.94 8.57
CA SER A 173 -11.08 -3.63 7.99
C SER A 173 -11.32 -2.13 8.00
N SER A 174 -11.56 -1.54 6.84
CA SER A 174 -11.97 -0.13 6.77
C SER A 174 -13.38 0.07 7.29
N LYS A 175 -14.23 -0.96 7.21
CA LYS A 175 -15.61 -0.91 7.68
C LYS A 175 -15.70 -0.87 9.21
N THR A 176 -14.98 -1.77 9.90
CA THR A 176 -15.01 -1.86 11.36
C THR A 176 -13.89 -1.09 12.04
N ARG A 177 -12.92 -0.62 11.27
CA ARG A 177 -11.68 0.02 11.71
C ARG A 177 -10.74 -0.93 12.47
N GLU A 178 -10.97 -2.23 12.40
CA GLU A 178 -10.05 -3.21 12.97
C GLU A 178 -8.66 -3.05 12.36
N GLY A 179 -7.63 -3.08 13.20
CA GLY A 179 -6.23 -3.00 12.77
C GLY A 179 -5.70 -1.59 12.58
N ARG A 180 -6.53 -0.55 12.68
CA ARG A 180 -6.07 0.83 12.49
C ARG A 180 -4.97 1.22 13.49
N ASP A 181 -5.15 0.89 14.76
CA ASP A 181 -4.16 1.22 15.78
C ASP A 181 -2.83 0.49 15.56
N LYS A 182 -2.90 -0.77 15.15
CA LYS A 182 -1.71 -1.57 14.81
C LYS A 182 -0.97 -0.98 13.61
N LEU A 183 -1.73 -0.54 12.59
CA LEU A 183 -1.16 0.12 11.43
C LEU A 183 -0.44 1.42 11.81
N LEU A 184 -1.07 2.24 12.64
CA LEU A 184 -0.46 3.50 13.10
C LEU A 184 0.81 3.25 13.91
N LYS A 185 0.80 2.23 14.75
CA LYS A 185 1.99 1.83 15.52
C LYS A 185 3.13 1.40 14.59
N LYS A 186 2.83 0.55 13.62
CA LYS A 186 3.82 0.08 12.66
C LYS A 186 4.33 1.21 11.77
N LEU A 187 3.46 2.11 11.36
CA LEU A 187 3.82 3.30 10.59
C LEU A 187 4.84 4.14 11.37
N ARG A 188 4.60 4.38 12.65
CA ARG A 188 5.53 5.11 13.51
C ARG A 188 6.88 4.41 13.61
N GLU A 189 6.87 3.09 13.77
CA GLU A 189 8.11 2.30 13.85
C GLU A 189 8.92 2.42 12.56
N LEU A 190 8.29 2.30 11.40
CA LEU A 190 8.96 2.43 10.11
C LEU A 190 9.55 3.83 9.90
N LEU A 191 8.82 4.86 10.27
CA LEU A 191 9.26 6.25 10.13
C LEU A 191 10.42 6.60 11.06
N SER A 192 10.59 5.89 12.17
CA SER A 192 11.65 6.10 13.15
C SER A 192 12.95 5.38 12.81
N GLY A 193 12.90 4.52 11.80
CA GLY A 193 14.06 3.72 11.37
C GLY A 193 15.07 4.46 10.49
#